data_163386aff49cdf60051e7e38c6865d0c
#
_entry.id   163386aff49cdf60051e7e38c6865d0c
#
_cell.length_a   1.000
_cell.length_b   1.000
_cell.length_c   1.000
_cell.angle_alpha   90.00
_cell.angle_beta   90.00
_cell.angle_gamma   90.00
#
_symmetry.space_group_name_H-M   'P 1'
#
loop_
_entity.id
_entity.type
_entity.pdbx_description
1 polymer ?
#
loop_
_entity_poly.entity_id
_entity_poly.type
_entity_poly.pdbx_seq_one_letter_code
_entity_poly.pdbx_strand_id
1 'polypeptide(L)'
;MHLRLLLVLLLMLPGLASASLSAQRLQDIRLEAFAACSNLLAFYNPNQQAADPRHLERYRQGFHGVQQLLAGQGDAALEEAAAEMRSRLEELERVPAGQVELYPDRIIPLLKAHARLDHRAAELYAAAPPAEQRQLTLHRLSLDIERLLLLYQSRAFSMIGMYVLDVDDNTVPQLDGQIHQGFADLAAQWPGHSAELAKLKQNYDFIRPRLLQHDRAWVPGSAAYYLGQVTTRLAQLDAE
;
A
#
# COMPACT_ATOMS: atom_id res chain seq x y z
N MET A 1 -3.89 45.85 -38.76
CA MET A 1 -2.74 44.94 -38.58
C MET A 1 -2.56 44.38 -37.19
N HIS A 2 -3.05 45.06 -36.13
CA HIS A 2 -2.86 44.64 -34.73
C HIS A 2 -3.80 43.52 -34.25
N LEU A 3 -4.98 43.35 -34.86
CA LEU A 3 -5.95 42.32 -34.46
C LEU A 3 -5.53 40.88 -34.83
N ARG A 4 -4.73 40.71 -35.91
CA ARG A 4 -4.22 39.40 -36.32
C ARG A 4 -3.05 38.88 -35.46
N LEU A 5 -2.29 39.80 -34.85
CA LEU A 5 -1.19 39.46 -33.93
C LEU A 5 -1.70 38.92 -32.56
N LEU A 6 -2.85 39.42 -32.12
CA LEU A 6 -3.46 38.98 -30.84
C LEU A 6 -4.01 37.55 -30.94
N LEU A 7 -4.48 37.15 -32.10
CA LEU A 7 -5.03 35.80 -32.32
C LEU A 7 -3.94 34.71 -32.33
N VAL A 8 -2.73 35.05 -32.79
CA VAL A 8 -1.58 34.12 -32.85
C VAL A 8 -0.98 33.92 -31.44
N LEU A 9 -1.02 34.95 -30.58
CA LEU A 9 -0.51 34.84 -29.20
C LEU A 9 -1.39 33.95 -28.31
N LEU A 10 -2.68 33.84 -28.61
CA LEU A 10 -3.62 32.97 -27.85
C LEU A 10 -3.44 31.46 -28.17
N LEU A 11 -2.84 31.12 -29.34
CA LEU A 11 -2.58 29.75 -29.74
C LEU A 11 -1.26 29.18 -29.19
N MET A 12 -0.42 30.02 -28.55
CA MET A 12 0.86 29.65 -27.97
C MET A 12 0.82 29.51 -26.44
N LEU A 13 -0.38 29.42 -25.82
CA LEU A 13 -0.47 28.94 -24.47
C LEU A 13 -0.20 27.42 -24.52
N PRO A 14 0.98 26.95 -24.04
CA PRO A 14 1.13 25.52 -23.80
C PRO A 14 0.04 25.19 -22.80
N GLY A 15 -0.92 24.38 -23.22
CA GLY A 15 -1.87 23.82 -22.26
C GLY A 15 -1.04 23.26 -21.13
N LEU A 16 -1.25 23.75 -19.90
CA LEU A 16 -0.81 23.09 -18.69
C LEU A 16 -1.59 21.77 -18.64
N ALA A 17 -1.19 20.83 -19.50
CA ALA A 17 -1.55 19.44 -19.34
C ALA A 17 -0.92 19.04 -18.02
N SER A 18 -1.68 19.16 -16.94
CA SER A 18 -1.33 18.46 -15.69
C SER A 18 -1.07 17.03 -16.14
N ALA A 19 0.19 16.58 -16.04
CA ALA A 19 0.54 15.22 -16.35
C ALA A 19 -0.32 14.33 -15.43
N SER A 20 -1.34 13.68 -15.99
CA SER A 20 -2.16 12.76 -15.22
C SER A 20 -1.27 11.64 -14.68
N LEU A 21 -1.42 11.31 -13.41
CA LEU A 21 -0.74 10.18 -12.79
C LEU A 21 -1.02 8.91 -13.61
N SER A 22 0.03 8.19 -14.01
CA SER A 22 -0.13 6.90 -14.68
C SER A 22 -0.74 5.87 -13.72
N ALA A 23 -1.45 4.87 -14.26
CA ALA A 23 -1.98 3.76 -13.48
C ALA A 23 -0.88 3.07 -12.66
N GLN A 24 0.30 2.86 -13.26
CA GLN A 24 1.47 2.30 -12.57
C GLN A 24 1.87 3.14 -11.35
N ARG A 25 2.03 4.45 -11.53
CA ARG A 25 2.47 5.32 -10.43
C ARG A 25 1.45 5.40 -9.29
N LEU A 26 0.15 5.38 -9.63
CA LEU A 26 -0.92 5.30 -8.64
C LEU A 26 -0.89 3.98 -7.86
N GLN A 27 -0.61 2.87 -8.55
CA GLN A 27 -0.40 1.57 -7.93
C GLN A 27 0.81 1.58 -6.99
N ASP A 28 1.94 2.15 -7.43
CA ASP A 28 3.16 2.25 -6.62
C ASP A 28 2.93 3.07 -5.36
N ILE A 29 2.21 4.21 -5.45
CA ILE A 29 1.81 5.02 -4.28
C ILE A 29 1.01 4.19 -3.28
N ARG A 30 0.05 3.41 -3.76
CA ARG A 30 -0.78 2.54 -2.91
C ARG A 30 0.05 1.47 -2.22
N LEU A 31 0.87 0.73 -2.98
CA LEU A 31 1.71 -0.34 -2.44
C LEU A 31 2.70 0.19 -1.38
N GLU A 32 3.39 1.28 -1.68
CA GLU A 32 4.32 1.91 -0.73
C GLU A 32 3.62 2.38 0.54
N ALA A 33 2.41 2.95 0.43
CA ALA A 33 1.64 3.41 1.58
C ALA A 33 1.17 2.24 2.46
N PHE A 34 0.68 1.15 1.87
CA PHE A 34 0.31 -0.07 2.59
C PHE A 34 1.50 -0.72 3.28
N ALA A 35 2.63 -0.88 2.56
CA ALA A 35 3.85 -1.45 3.10
C ALA A 35 4.43 -0.60 4.25
N ALA A 36 4.40 0.74 4.13
CA ALA A 36 4.80 1.66 5.18
C ALA A 36 3.93 1.48 6.43
N CYS A 37 2.61 1.50 6.29
CA CYS A 37 1.69 1.33 7.42
C CYS A 37 1.81 -0.07 8.06
N SER A 38 1.96 -1.13 7.28
CA SER A 38 2.14 -2.50 7.80
C SER A 38 3.43 -2.63 8.63
N ASN A 39 4.54 -2.06 8.15
CA ASN A 39 5.80 -2.08 8.88
C ASN A 39 5.76 -1.16 10.11
N LEU A 40 5.06 -0.02 10.05
CA LEU A 40 4.82 0.84 11.22
C LEU A 40 4.08 0.08 12.32
N LEU A 41 2.99 -0.61 11.99
CA LEU A 41 2.25 -1.43 12.96
C LEU A 41 3.09 -2.57 13.51
N ALA A 42 3.94 -3.19 12.69
CA ALA A 42 4.87 -4.21 13.16
C ALA A 42 5.92 -3.64 14.13
N PHE A 43 6.43 -2.43 13.88
CA PHE A 43 7.41 -1.77 14.75
C PHE A 43 6.81 -1.32 16.08
N TYR A 44 5.62 -0.69 16.07
CA TYR A 44 4.94 -0.18 17.27
C TYR A 44 4.06 -1.22 17.96
N ASN A 45 4.20 -2.49 17.61
CA ASN A 45 3.43 -3.57 18.21
C ASN A 45 3.61 -3.65 19.74
N PRO A 46 2.53 -3.45 20.53
CA PRO A 46 2.62 -3.44 21.98
C PRO A 46 2.91 -4.81 22.61
N ASN A 47 2.76 -5.90 21.84
CA ASN A 47 2.90 -7.27 22.33
C ASN A 47 4.29 -7.87 22.11
N GLN A 48 5.24 -7.10 21.54
CA GLN A 48 6.61 -7.58 21.34
C GLN A 48 7.55 -7.12 22.46
N GLN A 49 8.54 -7.95 22.80
CA GLN A 49 9.54 -7.61 23.81
C GLN A 49 10.52 -6.51 23.36
N ALA A 50 10.87 -6.51 22.08
CA ALA A 50 11.74 -5.51 21.47
C ALA A 50 11.29 -5.23 20.04
N ALA A 51 11.27 -3.95 19.66
CA ALA A 51 10.97 -3.55 18.31
C ALA A 51 12.10 -3.95 17.34
N ASP A 52 11.74 -4.53 16.20
CA ASP A 52 12.71 -4.88 15.16
C ASP A 52 13.11 -3.62 14.36
N PRO A 53 14.39 -3.22 14.36
CA PRO A 53 14.85 -2.02 13.66
C PRO A 53 14.63 -2.07 12.14
N ARG A 54 14.50 -3.27 11.55
CA ARG A 54 14.21 -3.42 10.13
C ARG A 54 12.84 -2.85 9.77
N HIS A 55 11.85 -2.97 10.67
CA HIS A 55 10.53 -2.36 10.45
C HIS A 55 10.58 -0.84 10.55
N LEU A 56 11.42 -0.27 11.44
CA LEU A 56 11.66 1.17 11.53
C LEU A 56 12.19 1.73 10.19
N GLU A 57 13.22 1.09 9.65
CA GLU A 57 13.81 1.50 8.38
C GLU A 57 12.80 1.39 7.23
N ARG A 58 12.09 0.27 7.16
CA ARG A 58 11.11 0.01 6.08
C ARG A 58 9.95 0.99 6.09
N TYR A 59 9.33 1.31 7.23
CA TYR A 59 8.24 2.27 7.22
C TYR A 59 8.72 3.68 6.87
N ARG A 60 9.89 4.11 7.35
CA ARG A 60 10.47 5.42 6.99
C ARG A 60 10.77 5.52 5.50
N GLN A 61 11.36 4.48 4.93
CA GLN A 61 11.60 4.40 3.48
C GLN A 61 10.28 4.48 2.70
N GLY A 62 9.26 3.73 3.10
CA GLY A 62 7.96 3.75 2.44
C GLY A 62 7.26 5.10 2.50
N PHE A 63 7.24 5.78 3.67
CA PHE A 63 6.70 7.15 3.76
C PHE A 63 7.45 8.14 2.88
N HIS A 64 8.77 8.01 2.80
CA HIS A 64 9.59 8.82 1.89
C HIS A 64 9.30 8.49 0.42
N GLY A 65 9.15 7.21 0.06
CA GLY A 65 8.77 6.74 -1.26
C GLY A 65 7.44 7.33 -1.74
N VAL A 66 6.42 7.32 -0.88
CA VAL A 66 5.12 7.97 -1.18
C VAL A 66 5.30 9.45 -1.52
N GLN A 67 6.12 10.19 -0.75
CA GLN A 67 6.38 11.60 -1.02
C GLN A 67 7.09 11.83 -2.35
N GLN A 68 8.09 10.99 -2.67
CA GLN A 68 8.80 11.07 -3.96
C GLN A 68 7.88 10.75 -5.14
N LEU A 69 7.02 9.75 -5.00
CA LEU A 69 6.05 9.38 -6.02
C LEU A 69 5.00 10.49 -6.26
N LEU A 70 4.63 11.26 -5.25
CA LEU A 70 3.68 12.37 -5.35
C LEU A 70 4.32 13.68 -5.81
N ALA A 71 5.63 13.84 -5.73
CA ALA A 71 6.30 15.10 -6.05
C ALA A 71 5.98 15.59 -7.47
N GLY A 72 5.40 16.78 -7.57
CA GLY A 72 5.08 17.44 -8.84
C GLY A 72 3.89 16.84 -9.61
N GLN A 73 3.05 16.04 -8.98
CA GLN A 73 1.93 15.36 -9.67
C GLN A 73 0.62 16.18 -9.69
N GLY A 74 0.48 17.18 -8.84
CA GLY A 74 -0.60 18.17 -8.88
C GLY A 74 -2.00 17.67 -8.45
N ASP A 75 -2.12 16.50 -7.81
CA ASP A 75 -3.38 16.11 -7.15
C ASP A 75 -3.35 16.54 -5.68
N ALA A 76 -4.03 17.64 -5.39
CA ALA A 76 -4.04 18.25 -4.07
C ALA A 76 -4.56 17.31 -2.97
N ALA A 77 -5.52 16.45 -3.26
CA ALA A 77 -6.09 15.53 -2.27
C ALA A 77 -5.10 14.41 -1.89
N LEU A 78 -4.33 13.88 -2.86
CA LEU A 78 -3.25 12.94 -2.57
C LEU A 78 -2.13 13.61 -1.77
N GLU A 79 -1.72 14.82 -2.16
CA GLU A 79 -0.66 15.57 -1.48
C GLU A 79 -1.06 15.91 -0.04
N GLU A 80 -2.31 16.33 0.20
CA GLU A 80 -2.86 16.61 1.53
C GLU A 80 -2.88 15.35 2.41
N ALA A 81 -3.39 14.23 1.88
CA ALA A 81 -3.44 12.97 2.62
C ALA A 81 -2.04 12.47 2.99
N ALA A 82 -1.07 12.55 2.08
CA ALA A 82 0.31 12.16 2.33
C ALA A 82 1.01 13.10 3.34
N ALA A 83 0.74 14.40 3.27
CA ALA A 83 1.25 15.37 4.23
C ALA A 83 0.70 15.12 5.63
N GLU A 84 -0.59 14.78 5.74
CA GLU A 84 -1.20 14.40 7.01
C GLU A 84 -0.60 13.10 7.55
N MET A 85 -0.44 12.05 6.72
CA MET A 85 0.24 10.82 7.14
C MET A 85 1.61 11.12 7.74
N ARG A 86 2.41 11.97 7.10
CA ARG A 86 3.73 12.38 7.62
C ARG A 86 3.61 13.10 8.95
N SER A 87 2.71 14.07 9.07
CA SER A 87 2.50 14.83 10.33
C SER A 87 2.13 13.90 11.48
N ARG A 88 1.24 12.91 11.22
CA ARG A 88 0.84 11.91 12.22
C ARG A 88 1.97 10.94 12.57
N LEU A 89 2.83 10.61 11.61
CA LEU A 89 4.04 9.82 11.87
C LEU A 89 4.99 10.58 12.82
N GLU A 90 5.25 11.86 12.55
CA GLU A 90 6.09 12.70 13.42
C GLU A 90 5.53 12.81 14.85
N GLU A 91 4.20 12.88 15.00
CA GLU A 91 3.55 12.86 16.31
C GLU A 91 3.75 11.53 17.04
N LEU A 92 3.63 10.40 16.30
CA LEU A 92 3.84 9.05 16.86
C LEU A 92 5.30 8.85 17.28
N GLU A 93 6.26 9.27 16.45
CA GLU A 93 7.70 9.14 16.75
C GLU A 93 8.16 9.99 17.96
N ARG A 94 7.37 11.00 18.37
CA ARG A 94 7.63 11.78 19.59
C ARG A 94 7.10 11.13 20.86
N VAL A 95 6.32 10.04 20.75
CA VAL A 95 5.84 9.32 21.92
C VAL A 95 7.03 8.70 22.65
N PRO A 96 7.20 8.96 23.96
CA PRO A 96 8.33 8.40 24.72
C PRO A 96 8.33 6.88 24.71
N ALA A 97 9.52 6.29 24.66
CA ALA A 97 9.66 4.85 24.73
C ALA A 97 9.01 4.29 26.00
N GLY A 98 8.21 3.24 25.85
CA GLY A 98 7.49 2.58 26.95
C GLY A 98 6.09 3.10 27.21
N GLN A 99 5.64 4.20 26.59
CA GLN A 99 4.24 4.66 26.67
C GLN A 99 3.38 4.03 25.56
N VAL A 100 3.35 2.70 25.54
CA VAL A 100 2.67 1.90 24.49
C VAL A 100 1.15 2.13 24.47
N GLU A 101 0.56 2.56 25.57
CA GLU A 101 -0.86 2.90 25.71
C GLU A 101 -1.26 4.12 24.86
N LEU A 102 -0.30 4.98 24.47
CA LEU A 102 -0.55 6.14 23.63
C LEU A 102 -0.47 5.83 22.13
N TYR A 103 0.06 4.67 21.73
CA TYR A 103 0.22 4.31 20.32
C TYR A 103 -1.09 4.31 19.55
N PRO A 104 -2.21 3.72 20.04
CA PRO A 104 -3.46 3.70 19.29
C PRO A 104 -3.98 5.10 18.94
N ASP A 105 -3.88 6.05 19.85
CA ASP A 105 -4.36 7.42 19.66
C ASP A 105 -3.58 8.17 18.57
N ARG A 106 -2.35 7.77 18.29
CA ARG A 106 -1.50 8.34 17.23
C ARG A 106 -1.60 7.55 15.92
N ILE A 107 -1.74 6.23 16.01
CA ILE A 107 -1.83 5.35 14.85
C ILE A 107 -3.19 5.48 14.15
N ILE A 108 -4.29 5.59 14.87
CA ILE A 108 -5.64 5.71 14.28
C ILE A 108 -5.74 6.88 13.30
N PRO A 109 -5.36 8.13 13.66
CA PRO A 109 -5.39 9.25 12.72
C PRO A 109 -4.48 9.05 11.50
N LEU A 110 -3.32 8.43 11.67
CA LEU A 110 -2.41 8.10 10.57
C LEU A 110 -3.06 7.12 9.59
N LEU A 111 -3.65 6.04 10.08
CA LEU A 111 -4.34 5.07 9.22
C LEU A 111 -5.59 5.66 8.54
N LYS A 112 -6.29 6.61 9.17
CA LYS A 112 -7.37 7.37 8.51
C LYS A 112 -6.83 8.23 7.36
N ALA A 113 -5.68 8.85 7.51
CA ALA A 113 -5.03 9.58 6.43
C ALA A 113 -4.58 8.64 5.30
N HIS A 114 -4.02 7.47 5.64
CA HIS A 114 -3.72 6.39 4.69
C HIS A 114 -4.96 5.95 3.91
N ALA A 115 -6.09 5.72 4.59
CA ALA A 115 -7.34 5.31 3.92
C ALA A 115 -7.82 6.37 2.91
N ARG A 116 -7.70 7.68 3.22
CA ARG A 116 -8.03 8.75 2.27
C ARG A 116 -7.08 8.76 1.07
N LEU A 117 -5.78 8.57 1.31
CA LEU A 117 -4.79 8.47 0.23
C LEU A 117 -5.10 7.28 -0.68
N ASP A 118 -5.32 6.08 -0.13
CA ASP A 118 -5.65 4.88 -0.91
C ASP A 118 -6.94 5.05 -1.70
N HIS A 119 -7.99 5.62 -1.08
CA HIS A 119 -9.27 5.87 -1.75
C HIS A 119 -9.09 6.82 -2.94
N ARG A 120 -8.41 7.95 -2.74
CA ARG A 120 -8.16 8.90 -3.82
C ARG A 120 -7.30 8.31 -4.94
N ALA A 121 -6.25 7.59 -4.60
CA ALA A 121 -5.40 6.90 -5.57
C ALA A 121 -6.18 5.83 -6.36
N ALA A 122 -7.11 5.12 -5.71
CA ALA A 122 -7.99 4.15 -6.35
C ALA A 122 -8.97 4.80 -7.35
N GLU A 123 -9.56 5.96 -7.01
CA GLU A 123 -10.43 6.73 -7.93
C GLU A 123 -9.65 7.14 -9.18
N LEU A 124 -8.46 7.71 -9.01
CA LEU A 124 -7.61 8.13 -10.12
C LEU A 124 -7.13 6.93 -10.95
N TYR A 125 -6.80 5.81 -10.31
CA TYR A 125 -6.43 4.58 -10.99
C TYR A 125 -7.57 4.05 -11.86
N ALA A 126 -8.80 4.07 -11.36
CA ALA A 126 -9.98 3.65 -12.13
C ALA A 126 -10.30 4.58 -13.32
N ALA A 127 -9.91 5.85 -13.21
CA ALA A 127 -10.08 6.84 -14.28
C ALA A 127 -8.90 6.87 -15.28
N ALA A 128 -7.78 6.23 -14.94
CA ALA A 128 -6.61 6.17 -15.82
C ALA A 128 -6.87 5.30 -17.06
N PRO A 129 -6.12 5.50 -18.16
CA PRO A 129 -6.18 4.59 -19.31
C PRO A 129 -5.99 3.13 -18.86
N PRO A 130 -6.78 2.20 -19.41
CA PRO A 130 -6.73 0.81 -18.97
C PRO A 130 -5.34 0.20 -19.27
N ALA A 131 -4.76 -0.43 -18.26
CA ALA A 131 -3.55 -1.23 -18.40
C ALA A 131 -3.87 -2.60 -19.05
N GLU A 132 -2.85 -3.31 -19.48
CA GLU A 132 -3.02 -4.68 -19.98
C GLU A 132 -3.61 -5.60 -18.90
N GLN A 133 -4.36 -6.63 -19.32
CA GLN A 133 -5.05 -7.53 -18.38
C GLN A 133 -4.08 -8.19 -17.39
N ARG A 134 -2.90 -8.59 -17.86
CA ARG A 134 -1.84 -9.15 -17.02
C ARG A 134 -1.42 -8.16 -15.93
N GLN A 135 -1.15 -6.92 -16.29
CA GLN A 135 -0.76 -5.86 -15.36
C GLN A 135 -1.87 -5.57 -14.33
N LEU A 136 -3.13 -5.52 -14.77
CA LEU A 136 -4.27 -5.37 -13.86
C LEU A 136 -4.36 -6.51 -12.85
N THR A 137 -4.11 -7.75 -13.28
CA THR A 137 -4.11 -8.92 -12.39
C THR A 137 -2.96 -8.85 -11.38
N LEU A 138 -1.77 -8.44 -11.83
CA LEU A 138 -0.58 -8.28 -11.00
C LEU A 138 -0.76 -7.16 -9.96
N HIS A 139 -1.29 -6.01 -10.38
CA HIS A 139 -1.60 -4.89 -9.50
C HIS A 139 -2.60 -5.29 -8.40
N ARG A 140 -3.68 -5.98 -8.79
CA ARG A 140 -4.69 -6.45 -7.83
C ARG A 140 -4.09 -7.43 -6.84
N LEU A 141 -3.37 -8.45 -7.31
CA LEU A 141 -2.73 -9.45 -6.45
C LEU A 141 -1.79 -8.81 -5.44
N SER A 142 -0.91 -7.91 -5.88
CA SER A 142 0.04 -7.21 -5.00
C SER A 142 -0.69 -6.40 -3.92
N LEU A 143 -1.75 -5.68 -4.32
CA LEU A 143 -2.52 -4.86 -3.40
C LEU A 143 -3.31 -5.68 -2.38
N ASP A 144 -3.90 -6.80 -2.79
CA ASP A 144 -4.65 -7.68 -1.90
C ASP A 144 -3.73 -8.33 -0.85
N ILE A 145 -2.48 -8.67 -1.24
CA ILE A 145 -1.46 -9.16 -0.30
C ILE A 145 -1.09 -8.07 0.73
N GLU A 146 -0.84 -6.84 0.31
CA GLU A 146 -0.49 -5.74 1.21
C GLU A 146 -1.67 -5.37 2.13
N ARG A 147 -2.90 -5.38 1.63
CA ARG A 147 -4.12 -5.21 2.44
C ARG A 147 -4.24 -6.29 3.52
N LEU A 148 -4.04 -7.55 3.13
CA LEU A 148 -4.08 -8.66 4.08
C LEU A 148 -3.00 -8.52 5.15
N LEU A 149 -1.79 -8.08 4.78
CA LEU A 149 -0.71 -7.83 5.73
C LEU A 149 -1.08 -6.70 6.70
N LEU A 150 -1.60 -5.58 6.22
CA LEU A 150 -2.04 -4.47 7.07
C LEU A 150 -3.11 -4.92 8.07
N LEU A 151 -4.12 -5.67 7.60
CA LEU A 151 -5.16 -6.24 8.47
C LEU A 151 -4.58 -7.18 9.52
N TYR A 152 -3.63 -8.02 9.14
CA TYR A 152 -2.96 -8.92 10.07
C TYR A 152 -2.18 -8.16 11.14
N GLN A 153 -1.40 -7.15 10.75
CA GLN A 153 -0.61 -6.31 11.68
C GLN A 153 -1.51 -5.49 12.62
N SER A 154 -2.66 -5.03 12.14
CA SER A 154 -3.60 -4.23 12.95
C SER A 154 -4.20 -4.99 14.15
N ARG A 155 -4.17 -6.32 14.12
CA ARG A 155 -4.66 -7.18 15.21
C ARG A 155 -3.95 -6.96 16.56
N ALA A 156 -2.72 -6.46 16.53
CA ALA A 156 -2.00 -6.09 17.76
C ALA A 156 -2.70 -4.98 18.56
N PHE A 157 -3.54 -4.23 17.90
CA PHE A 157 -4.18 -3.03 18.40
C PHE A 157 -5.70 -3.27 18.41
N SER A 158 -6.24 -3.77 19.50
CA SER A 158 -7.60 -4.32 19.66
C SER A 158 -8.75 -3.51 19.04
N MET A 159 -8.55 -2.22 18.76
CA MET A 159 -9.58 -1.30 18.26
C MET A 159 -9.33 -0.80 16.82
N ILE A 160 -8.13 -0.95 16.28
CA ILE A 160 -7.77 -0.29 15.00
C ILE A 160 -8.47 -0.95 13.80
N GLY A 161 -8.52 -2.28 13.74
CA GLY A 161 -9.13 -2.99 12.62
C GLY A 161 -10.59 -2.61 12.41
N MET A 162 -11.35 -2.52 13.50
CA MET A 162 -12.79 -2.27 13.46
C MET A 162 -13.17 -0.83 13.12
N TYR A 163 -12.34 0.17 13.49
CA TYR A 163 -12.68 1.59 13.33
C TYR A 163 -12.08 2.29 12.12
N VAL A 164 -11.09 1.69 11.48
CA VAL A 164 -10.30 2.36 10.43
C VAL A 164 -10.31 1.64 9.10
N LEU A 165 -10.48 0.31 9.10
CA LEU A 165 -10.27 -0.50 7.90
C LEU A 165 -11.58 -1.06 7.31
N ASP A 166 -12.73 -0.71 7.86
CA ASP A 166 -14.07 -1.18 7.42
C ASP A 166 -14.12 -2.70 7.19
N VAL A 167 -13.71 -3.46 8.23
CA VAL A 167 -13.48 -4.90 8.18
C VAL A 167 -14.67 -5.63 8.79
N ASP A 168 -15.21 -6.57 8.06
CA ASP A 168 -16.16 -7.58 8.55
C ASP A 168 -15.51 -8.98 8.63
N ASP A 169 -16.27 -9.96 9.15
CA ASP A 169 -15.80 -11.35 9.30
C ASP A 169 -15.44 -12.02 7.96
N ASN A 170 -15.94 -11.50 6.84
CA ASN A 170 -15.73 -12.05 5.50
C ASN A 170 -14.51 -11.42 4.80
N THR A 171 -14.03 -10.27 5.24
CA THR A 171 -12.98 -9.50 4.56
C THR A 171 -11.69 -10.32 4.38
N VAL A 172 -11.21 -10.96 5.44
CA VAL A 172 -9.98 -11.77 5.38
C VAL A 172 -10.15 -13.02 4.51
N PRO A 173 -11.24 -13.82 4.65
CA PRO A 173 -11.52 -14.93 3.74
C PRO A 173 -11.65 -14.50 2.26
N GLN A 174 -12.27 -13.36 1.98
CA GLN A 174 -12.41 -12.84 0.62
C GLN A 174 -11.05 -12.46 0.02
N LEU A 175 -10.21 -11.73 0.76
CA LEU A 175 -8.85 -11.39 0.32
C LEU A 175 -8.02 -12.64 0.05
N ASP A 176 -8.08 -13.64 0.92
CA ASP A 176 -7.39 -14.92 0.72
C ASP A 176 -7.84 -15.61 -0.59
N GLY A 177 -9.15 -15.66 -0.85
CA GLY A 177 -9.70 -16.19 -2.09
C GLY A 177 -9.23 -15.40 -3.32
N GLN A 178 -9.23 -14.07 -3.26
CA GLN A 178 -8.75 -13.19 -4.34
C GLN A 178 -7.26 -13.37 -4.61
N ILE A 179 -6.44 -13.53 -3.58
CA ILE A 179 -5.00 -13.79 -3.70
C ILE A 179 -4.75 -15.13 -4.40
N HIS A 180 -5.47 -16.20 -4.00
CA HIS A 180 -5.37 -17.50 -4.68
C HIS A 180 -5.77 -17.43 -6.15
N GLN A 181 -6.88 -16.75 -6.45
CA GLN A 181 -7.33 -16.55 -7.82
C GLN A 181 -6.33 -15.71 -8.63
N GLY A 182 -5.78 -14.63 -8.05
CA GLY A 182 -4.78 -13.78 -8.69
C GLY A 182 -3.52 -14.57 -9.12
N PHE A 183 -3.01 -15.45 -8.26
CA PHE A 183 -1.89 -16.33 -8.63
C PHE A 183 -2.26 -17.28 -9.77
N ALA A 184 -3.46 -17.88 -9.77
CA ALA A 184 -3.92 -18.77 -10.83
C ALA A 184 -4.07 -18.02 -12.15
N ASP A 185 -4.66 -16.83 -12.13
CA ASP A 185 -4.87 -16.02 -13.32
C ASP A 185 -3.53 -15.55 -13.93
N LEU A 186 -2.57 -15.11 -13.10
CA LEU A 186 -1.24 -14.73 -13.57
C LEU A 186 -0.49 -15.92 -14.18
N ALA A 187 -0.55 -17.09 -13.56
CA ALA A 187 0.09 -18.29 -14.10
C ALA A 187 -0.49 -18.68 -15.47
N ALA A 188 -1.79 -18.49 -15.68
CA ALA A 188 -2.45 -18.72 -16.96
C ALA A 188 -2.10 -17.67 -18.01
N GLN A 189 -2.03 -16.39 -17.61
CA GLN A 189 -1.73 -15.25 -18.49
C GLN A 189 -0.24 -15.16 -18.83
N TRP A 190 0.64 -15.73 -17.99
CA TRP A 190 2.09 -15.60 -18.12
C TRP A 190 2.82 -16.96 -17.97
N PRO A 191 2.63 -17.90 -18.90
CA PRO A 191 3.18 -19.28 -18.79
C PRO A 191 4.70 -19.31 -18.61
N GLY A 192 5.44 -18.34 -19.20
CA GLY A 192 6.90 -18.25 -19.08
C GLY A 192 7.40 -18.00 -17.66
N HIS A 193 6.56 -17.45 -16.77
CA HIS A 193 6.88 -17.17 -15.36
C HIS A 193 6.16 -18.12 -14.39
N SER A 194 5.49 -19.16 -14.87
CA SER A 194 4.67 -20.05 -14.03
C SER A 194 5.44 -20.70 -12.88
N ALA A 195 6.70 -21.09 -13.10
CA ALA A 195 7.55 -21.68 -12.06
C ALA A 195 7.90 -20.66 -10.96
N GLU A 196 8.13 -19.41 -11.34
CA GLU A 196 8.41 -18.33 -10.40
C GLU A 196 7.17 -17.94 -9.59
N LEU A 197 6.03 -17.77 -10.27
CA LEU A 197 4.74 -17.51 -9.62
C LEU A 197 4.35 -18.63 -8.65
N ALA A 198 4.63 -19.91 -9.00
CA ALA A 198 4.43 -21.04 -8.11
C ALA A 198 5.28 -20.93 -6.84
N LYS A 199 6.54 -20.46 -6.94
CA LYS A 199 7.43 -20.24 -5.80
C LYS A 199 6.93 -19.08 -4.92
N LEU A 200 6.47 -17.98 -5.51
CA LEU A 200 5.87 -16.86 -4.77
C LEU A 200 4.61 -17.31 -4.03
N LYS A 201 3.76 -18.10 -4.71
CA LYS A 201 2.58 -18.69 -4.08
C LYS A 201 2.94 -19.61 -2.92
N GLN A 202 4.02 -20.40 -3.01
CA GLN A 202 4.50 -21.22 -1.90
C GLN A 202 4.88 -20.38 -0.66
N ASN A 203 5.50 -19.19 -0.84
CA ASN A 203 5.78 -18.27 0.25
C ASN A 203 4.49 -17.77 0.91
N TYR A 204 3.48 -17.43 0.11
CA TYR A 204 2.15 -17.06 0.62
C TYR A 204 1.50 -18.23 1.38
N ASP A 205 1.44 -19.43 0.77
CA ASP A 205 0.82 -20.61 1.35
C ASP A 205 1.49 -21.05 2.67
N PHE A 206 2.81 -20.81 2.81
CA PHE A 206 3.55 -21.10 4.03
C PHE A 206 3.08 -20.25 5.21
N ILE A 207 2.89 -18.94 4.99
CA ILE A 207 2.47 -18.02 6.07
C ILE A 207 0.95 -17.96 6.26
N ARG A 208 0.18 -18.30 5.22
CA ARG A 208 -1.29 -18.23 5.16
C ARG A 208 -2.01 -18.78 6.39
N PRO A 209 -1.68 -19.98 6.96
CA PRO A 209 -2.37 -20.48 8.14
C PRO A 209 -2.26 -19.56 9.36
N ARG A 210 -1.18 -18.76 9.45
CA ARG A 210 -1.00 -17.78 10.52
C ARG A 210 -1.79 -16.50 10.29
N LEU A 211 -1.98 -16.14 9.02
CA LEU A 211 -2.78 -14.95 8.63
C LEU A 211 -4.27 -15.16 8.89
N LEU A 212 -4.78 -16.38 8.66
CA LEU A 212 -6.21 -16.67 8.72
C LEU A 212 -6.70 -17.13 10.10
N GLN A 213 -5.84 -17.74 10.92
CA GLN A 213 -6.24 -18.32 12.20
C GLN A 213 -5.96 -17.37 13.36
N HIS A 214 -7.02 -17.04 14.12
CA HIS A 214 -6.93 -16.13 15.26
C HIS A 214 -6.37 -16.76 16.53
N ASP A 215 -6.41 -18.09 16.64
CA ASP A 215 -6.00 -18.89 17.80
C ASP A 215 -4.52 -19.31 17.79
N ARG A 216 -3.81 -19.05 16.69
CA ARG A 216 -2.40 -19.41 16.55
C ARG A 216 -1.48 -18.28 16.99
N ALA A 217 -0.25 -18.67 17.36
CA ALA A 217 0.80 -17.73 17.71
C ALA A 217 0.94 -16.65 16.61
N TRP A 218 0.83 -15.42 17.01
CA TRP A 218 0.97 -14.26 16.14
C TRP A 218 2.44 -14.04 15.76
N VAL A 219 2.72 -13.88 14.46
CA VAL A 219 4.09 -13.86 13.91
C VAL A 219 4.28 -12.66 12.96
N PRO A 220 4.19 -11.42 13.47
CA PRO A 220 4.19 -10.20 12.67
C PRO A 220 5.43 -10.06 11.76
N GLY A 221 6.60 -10.34 12.30
CA GLY A 221 7.86 -10.28 11.55
C GLY A 221 7.93 -11.30 10.43
N SER A 222 7.47 -12.54 10.66
CA SER A 222 7.42 -13.57 9.60
C SER A 222 6.41 -13.21 8.53
N ALA A 223 5.22 -12.70 8.90
CA ALA A 223 4.21 -12.26 7.95
C ALA A 223 4.76 -11.15 7.05
N ALA A 224 5.36 -10.10 7.63
CA ALA A 224 5.98 -9.01 6.88
C ALA A 224 7.10 -9.50 5.96
N TYR A 225 7.92 -10.46 6.43
CA TYR A 225 9.03 -11.01 5.63
C TYR A 225 8.53 -11.77 4.41
N TYR A 226 7.65 -12.77 4.59
CA TYR A 226 7.20 -13.61 3.48
C TYR A 226 6.32 -12.83 2.49
N LEU A 227 5.37 -12.04 2.98
CA LEU A 227 4.50 -11.26 2.09
C LEU A 227 5.26 -10.12 1.40
N GLY A 228 6.18 -9.46 2.10
CA GLY A 228 7.03 -8.43 1.51
C GLY A 228 7.96 -8.99 0.41
N GLN A 229 8.47 -10.22 0.55
CA GLN A 229 9.21 -10.87 -0.55
C GLN A 229 8.32 -11.12 -1.77
N VAL A 230 7.07 -11.54 -1.56
CA VAL A 230 6.12 -11.78 -2.65
C VAL A 230 5.83 -10.47 -3.38
N THR A 231 5.42 -9.41 -2.66
CA THR A 231 5.04 -8.12 -3.30
C THR A 231 6.24 -7.44 -3.97
N THR A 232 7.43 -7.50 -3.35
CA THR A 232 8.66 -6.98 -3.97
C THR A 232 8.97 -7.68 -5.30
N ARG A 233 8.84 -9.01 -5.35
CA ARG A 233 9.13 -9.74 -6.58
C ARG A 233 8.05 -9.54 -7.65
N LEU A 234 6.78 -9.45 -7.25
CA LEU A 234 5.69 -9.09 -8.17
C LEU A 234 5.92 -7.69 -8.79
N ALA A 235 6.36 -6.70 -8.01
CA ALA A 235 6.70 -5.37 -8.53
C ALA A 235 7.88 -5.39 -9.52
N GLN A 236 8.89 -6.27 -9.32
CA GLN A 236 9.97 -6.45 -10.28
C GLN A 236 9.49 -7.06 -11.59
N LEU A 237 8.59 -8.06 -11.52
CA LEU A 237 7.96 -8.66 -12.69
C LEU A 237 7.08 -7.68 -13.46
N ASP A 238 6.46 -6.72 -12.79
CA ASP A 238 5.67 -5.66 -13.44
C ASP A 238 6.54 -4.70 -14.26
N ALA A 239 7.81 -4.57 -13.91
CA ALA A 239 8.77 -3.72 -14.60
C ALA A 239 9.49 -4.41 -15.80
N GLU A 240 9.31 -5.75 -15.98
CA GLU A 240 9.84 -6.54 -17.11
C GLU A 240 8.91 -6.46 -18.33
#